data_a5d0fe6b02cc2839f0341a327e8ed6ad
#
_entry.id   a5d0fe6b02cc2839f0341a327e8ed6ad
#
_cell.length_a   1.000
_cell.length_b   1.000
_cell.length_c   1.000
_cell.angle_alpha   90.00
_cell.angle_beta   90.00
_cell.angle_gamma   90.00
#
_symmetry.space_group_name_H-M   'P 1'
#
loop_
_entity.id
_entity.type
_entity.pdbx_description
1 polymer ?
#
loop_
_entity_poly.entity_id
_entity_poly.type
_entity_poly.pdbx_seq_one_letter_code
_entity_poly.pdbx_strand_id
1 'polypeptide(L)' 'MNNNPKYPDIIIQLIGLDSNAFSILGRCRSAMKRARLPESEINEFTKEATSGDYNHLLATCVEWFNVE' A
#
# COMPACT_ATOMS: atom_id res chain seq x y z
N MET A 1 5.12 14.17 -16.08
CA MET A 1 4.04 13.54 -15.51
C MET A 1 4.21 13.30 -14.07
N ASN A 2 3.29 13.69 -13.40
CA ASN A 2 3.38 13.65 -12.02
C ASN A 2 2.62 12.52 -11.43
N ASN A 3 3.27 11.67 -10.71
CA ASN A 3 2.64 10.50 -10.16
C ASN A 3 2.56 10.62 -8.67
N ASN A 4 1.87 11.63 -8.21
CA ASN A 4 1.70 11.77 -6.78
C ASN A 4 0.83 10.67 -6.25
N PRO A 5 1.27 9.94 -5.24
CA PRO A 5 0.44 8.92 -4.64
C PRO A 5 -0.75 9.54 -3.90
N LYS A 6 -1.77 8.72 -3.68
CA LYS A 6 -2.97 9.17 -3.00
C LYS A 6 -2.65 9.67 -1.59
N TYR A 7 -1.71 9.01 -0.92
CA TYR A 7 -1.29 9.38 0.45
C TYR A 7 0.21 9.53 0.47
N PRO A 8 0.73 10.65 -0.05
CA PRO A 8 2.19 10.83 -0.14
C PRO A 8 2.89 10.92 1.21
N ASP A 9 2.15 11.22 2.27
CA ASP A 9 2.74 11.30 3.59
C ASP A 9 2.90 9.95 4.26
N ILE A 10 2.28 8.92 3.70
CA ILE A 10 2.42 7.57 4.22
C ILE A 10 3.57 6.91 3.48
N ILE A 11 4.66 6.68 4.18
CA ILE A 11 5.86 6.09 3.60
C ILE A 11 5.89 4.61 3.90
N ILE A 12 5.97 3.80 2.86
CA ILE A 12 6.02 2.35 2.98
C ILE A 12 7.40 1.89 2.54
N GLN A 13 8.12 1.24 3.43
CA GLN A 13 9.43 0.71 3.10
C GLN A 13 9.28 -0.74 2.69
N LEU A 14 9.53 -1.01 1.42
CA LEU A 14 9.44 -2.37 0.88
C LEU A 14 10.81 -3.00 0.68
N ILE A 15 11.84 -2.18 0.56
CA ILE A 15 13.19 -2.68 0.35
C ILE A 15 13.66 -3.38 1.62
N GLY A 16 14.14 -4.60 1.48
CA GLY A 16 14.61 -5.37 2.61
C GLY A 16 13.54 -6.15 3.33
N LEU A 17 12.29 -6.04 2.88
CA LEU A 17 11.21 -6.80 3.45
C LEU A 17 11.10 -8.15 2.79
N ASP A 18 10.40 -9.04 3.50
CA ASP A 18 9.95 -10.28 2.91
C ASP A 18 9.08 -9.95 1.70
N SER A 19 9.33 -10.61 0.59
CA SER A 19 8.58 -10.34 -0.63
C SER A 19 7.21 -11.03 -0.64
N ASN A 20 6.79 -11.59 0.48
CA ASN A 20 5.50 -12.24 0.61
C ASN A 20 4.38 -11.20 0.49
N ALA A 21 3.39 -11.49 -0.35
CA ALA A 21 2.29 -10.56 -0.59
C ALA A 21 1.55 -10.22 0.70
N PHE A 22 1.37 -11.20 1.58
CA PHE A 22 0.67 -10.94 2.83
C PHE A 22 1.47 -10.02 3.74
N SER A 23 2.79 -10.13 3.71
CA SER A 23 3.64 -9.24 4.50
C SER A 23 3.53 -7.81 4.00
N ILE A 24 3.53 -7.65 2.68
CA ILE A 24 3.40 -6.33 2.08
C ILE A 24 2.04 -5.72 2.41
N LEU A 25 0.98 -6.50 2.26
CA LEU A 25 -0.36 -6.02 2.59
C LEU A 25 -0.46 -5.63 4.05
N GLY A 26 0.10 -6.46 4.93
CA GLY A 26 0.05 -6.18 6.36
C GLY A 26 0.76 -4.90 6.71
N ARG A 27 1.92 -4.66 6.09
CA ARG A 27 2.67 -3.43 6.35
C ARG A 27 1.88 -2.21 5.89
N CYS A 28 1.28 -2.29 4.71
CA CYS A 28 0.50 -1.16 4.20
C CYS A 28 -0.70 -0.87 5.08
N ARG A 29 -1.43 -1.92 5.47
CA ARG A 29 -2.61 -1.75 6.31
C ARG A 29 -2.23 -1.19 7.68
N SER A 30 -1.11 -1.66 8.25
CA SER A 30 -0.65 -1.13 9.53
C SER A 30 -0.32 0.36 9.43
N ALA A 31 0.33 0.75 8.32
CA ALA A 31 0.67 2.15 8.13
C ALA A 31 -0.59 3.00 7.98
N MET A 32 -1.59 2.48 7.29
CA MET A 32 -2.85 3.19 7.13
C MET A 32 -3.54 3.38 8.48
N LYS A 33 -3.55 2.34 9.31
CA LYS A 33 -4.15 2.44 10.63
C LYS A 33 -3.39 3.45 11.50
N ARG A 34 -2.08 3.45 11.39
CA ARG A 34 -1.25 4.39 12.16
C ARG A 34 -1.54 5.82 11.72
N ALA A 35 -1.83 6.01 10.43
CA ALA A 35 -2.19 7.32 9.90
C ALA A 35 -3.65 7.68 10.18
N ARG A 36 -4.37 6.79 10.85
CA ARG A 36 -5.75 7.02 11.27
C ARG A 36 -6.72 7.16 10.13
N LEU A 37 -6.47 6.42 9.05
CA LEU A 37 -7.41 6.39 7.94
C LEU A 37 -8.64 5.58 8.33
N PRO A 38 -9.79 5.92 7.77
CA PRO A 38 -11.01 5.17 8.09
C PRO A 38 -10.96 3.76 7.55
N GLU A 39 -11.72 2.88 8.18
CA GLU A 39 -11.75 1.48 7.79
C GLU A 39 -12.15 1.32 6.33
N SER A 40 -13.02 2.20 5.84
CA SER A 40 -13.45 2.12 4.44
C SER A 40 -12.29 2.30 3.47
N GLU A 41 -11.33 3.18 3.80
CA GLU A 41 -10.15 3.37 2.96
C GLU A 41 -9.25 2.16 3.01
N ILE A 42 -9.06 1.59 4.19
CA ILE A 42 -8.22 0.41 4.35
C ILE A 42 -8.81 -0.75 3.56
N ASN A 43 -10.12 -0.92 3.62
CA ASN A 43 -10.79 -1.97 2.87
C ASN A 43 -10.69 -1.73 1.37
N GLU A 44 -10.81 -0.49 0.94
CA GLU A 44 -10.71 -0.17 -0.48
C GLU A 44 -9.32 -0.47 -1.00
N PHE A 45 -8.29 -0.09 -0.25
CA PHE A 45 -6.92 -0.42 -0.64
C PHE A 45 -6.73 -1.92 -0.73
N THR A 46 -7.19 -2.65 0.28
CA THR A 46 -7.03 -4.10 0.31
C THR A 46 -7.70 -4.74 -0.90
N LYS A 47 -8.91 -4.29 -1.22
CA LYS A 47 -9.65 -4.82 -2.35
C LYS A 47 -8.90 -4.55 -3.66
N GLU A 48 -8.41 -3.33 -3.84
CA GLU A 48 -7.69 -2.97 -5.05
C GLU A 48 -6.38 -3.75 -5.15
N ALA A 49 -5.64 -3.83 -4.07
CA ALA A 49 -4.33 -4.46 -4.07
C ALA A 49 -4.40 -5.97 -4.32
N THR A 50 -5.52 -6.59 -3.97
CA THR A 50 -5.68 -8.03 -4.16
C THR A 50 -6.53 -8.38 -5.37
N SER A 51 -6.84 -7.40 -6.22
CA SER A 51 -7.69 -7.65 -7.38
C SER A 51 -6.91 -8.17 -8.58
N GLY A 52 -5.60 -8.29 -8.47
CA GLY A 52 -4.76 -8.78 -9.56
C GLY A 52 -3.63 -9.62 -9.02
N ASP A 53 -2.54 -9.69 -9.77
CA ASP A 53 -1.40 -10.50 -9.38
C ASP A 53 -0.43 -9.73 -8.49
N TYR A 54 0.73 -10.31 -8.24
CA TYR A 54 1.73 -9.71 -7.36
C TYR A 54 2.22 -8.36 -7.89
N ASN A 55 2.43 -8.27 -9.20
CA ASN A 55 2.86 -7.01 -9.80
C ASN A 55 1.79 -5.93 -9.62
N HIS A 56 0.54 -6.32 -9.69
CA HIS A 56 -0.56 -5.38 -9.46
C HIS A 56 -0.56 -4.90 -8.01
N LEU A 57 -0.26 -5.78 -7.07
CA LEU A 57 -0.14 -5.39 -5.67
C LEU A 57 0.93 -4.31 -5.50
N LEU A 58 2.10 -4.53 -6.09
CA LEU A 58 3.19 -3.57 -5.99
C LEU A 58 2.82 -2.23 -6.64
N ALA A 59 2.18 -2.29 -7.80
CA ALA A 59 1.75 -1.08 -8.49
C ALA A 59 0.73 -0.31 -7.66
N THR A 60 -0.17 -1.02 -6.99
CA THR A 60 -1.17 -0.39 -6.14
C THR A 60 -0.49 0.32 -4.97
N CYS A 61 0.52 -0.30 -4.38
CA CYS A 61 1.25 0.33 -3.29
C CYS A 61 1.89 1.65 -3.74
N VAL A 62 2.46 1.65 -4.93
CA VAL A 62 3.10 2.87 -5.46
C VAL A 62 2.07 3.94 -5.74
N GLU A 63 0.88 3.55 -6.16
CA GLU A 63 -0.18 4.51 -6.47
C GLU A 63 -0.78 5.12 -5.20
N TRP A 64 -0.78 4.38 -4.12
CA TRP A 64 -1.41 4.85 -2.89
C TRP A 64 -0.45 5.52 -1.93
N PHE A 65 0.81 5.09 -1.91
CA PHE A 65 1.75 5.53 -0.89
C PHE A 65 3.08 5.94 -1.49
N ASN A 66 3.88 6.59 -0.67
CA ASN A 66 5.26 6.92 -1.02
C ASN A 66 6.11 5.69 -0.67
N VAL A 67 6.48 4.90 -1.67
CA VAL A 67 7.19 3.64 -1.46
C VAL A 67 8.69 3.86 -1.55
N GLU A 68 9.41 3.28 -0.58
CA GLU A 68 10.88 3.34 -0.56
C GLU A 68 11.51 1.97 -0.62
#